data_79c6cb13b0a98873764c868a43fb596b
#
_entry.id   79c6cb13b0a98873764c868a43fb596b
#
_cell.length_a   1.000
_cell.length_b   1.000
_cell.length_c   1.000
_cell.angle_alpha   90.00
_cell.angle_beta   90.00
_cell.angle_gamma   90.00
#
_symmetry.space_group_name_H-M   'P 1'
#
loop_
_entity.id
_entity.type
_entity.pdbx_description
1 polymer ?
#
loop_
_entity_poly.entity_id
_entity_poly.type
_entity_poly.pdbx_seq_one_letter_code
_entity_poly.pdbx_strand_id
1 'polypeptide(L)'
;MTGIGTLINTACVAGGGLAGLTVGHFFTKKQQDSLSMACGISVLFIGIAGAMEGMLQVALTSGTQNTAAVQENIGTAAEAAVTASGGVPFTAAITSGRSMFIVLCLALGTVIGELIGIEDYFEKFGIWLRNRTGNAGDSRFVDAFVTCSLTVCIGAMAIVGAIQDGILHDYSILAVKSVLDFIIVAVMTSSMGKGCAFAAVPIFLFEGSITLLARLIAPVMTEAAISNLSLIGSILIFCVGLNLVWGKKVRVANMLPAVLLSVLAAYLPGLH
;
A
#
# COMPACT_ATOMS: atom_id res chain seq x y z
N MET A 1 -5.73 21.10 14.48
CA MET A 1 -6.86 20.19 14.77
C MET A 1 -6.44 18.78 14.35
N THR A 2 -6.55 17.81 15.25
CA THR A 2 -6.23 16.41 14.98
C THR A 2 -7.22 15.81 14.01
N GLY A 3 -6.77 15.08 12.98
CA GLY A 3 -7.64 14.38 12.04
C GLY A 3 -8.09 15.17 10.80
N ILE A 4 -7.55 16.36 10.57
CA ILE A 4 -7.86 17.14 9.36
C ILE A 4 -7.37 16.39 8.11
N GLY A 5 -6.17 15.80 8.14
CA GLY A 5 -5.63 15.04 7.03
C GLY A 5 -6.50 13.85 6.65
N THR A 6 -6.96 13.09 7.64
CA THR A 6 -7.91 11.98 7.45
C THR A 6 -9.22 12.44 6.81
N LEU A 7 -9.77 13.58 7.28
CA LEU A 7 -11.00 14.13 6.69
C LEU A 7 -10.80 14.60 5.24
N ILE A 8 -9.68 15.26 4.95
CA ILE A 8 -9.32 15.69 3.60
C ILE A 8 -9.20 14.45 2.69
N ASN A 9 -8.46 13.43 3.13
CA ASN A 9 -8.28 12.21 2.33
C ASN A 9 -9.61 11.51 2.07
N THR A 10 -10.42 11.32 3.11
CA THR A 10 -11.76 10.73 2.97
C THR A 10 -12.65 11.52 1.99
N ALA A 11 -12.65 12.85 2.10
CA ALA A 11 -13.40 13.72 1.20
C ALA A 11 -12.89 13.63 -0.25
N CYS A 12 -11.58 13.57 -0.45
CA CYS A 12 -10.97 13.37 -1.77
C CYS A 12 -11.32 12.00 -2.36
N VAL A 13 -11.27 10.92 -1.57
CA VAL A 13 -11.68 9.59 -2.02
C VAL A 13 -13.17 9.57 -2.42
N ALA A 14 -14.05 10.16 -1.60
CA ALA A 14 -15.46 10.29 -1.93
C ALA A 14 -15.69 11.15 -3.19
N GLY A 15 -14.98 12.28 -3.29
CA GLY A 15 -15.02 13.17 -4.46
C GLY A 15 -14.50 12.49 -5.73
N GLY A 16 -13.40 11.73 -5.63
CA GLY A 16 -12.87 10.90 -6.71
C GLY A 16 -13.89 9.85 -7.17
N GLY A 17 -14.55 9.20 -6.21
CA GLY A 17 -15.63 8.26 -6.50
C GLY A 17 -16.80 8.92 -7.27
N LEU A 18 -17.25 10.09 -6.83
CA LEU A 18 -18.30 10.84 -7.53
C LEU A 18 -17.86 11.30 -8.92
N ALA A 19 -16.62 11.83 -9.04
CA ALA A 19 -16.04 12.21 -10.31
C ALA A 19 -15.95 11.02 -11.27
N GLY A 20 -15.50 9.85 -10.77
CA GLY A 20 -15.42 8.62 -11.55
C GLY A 20 -16.79 8.13 -12.03
N LEU A 21 -17.83 8.25 -11.21
CA LEU A 21 -19.21 7.91 -11.60
C LEU A 21 -19.74 8.81 -12.73
N THR A 22 -19.46 10.11 -12.65
CA THR A 22 -19.90 11.07 -13.68
C THR A 22 -19.14 10.87 -14.97
N VAL A 23 -17.82 10.76 -14.90
CA VAL A 23 -16.92 10.57 -16.07
C VAL A 23 -17.11 9.18 -16.66
N GLY A 24 -17.31 8.15 -15.84
CA GLY A 24 -17.52 6.77 -16.29
C GLY A 24 -18.74 6.61 -17.19
N HIS A 25 -19.75 7.50 -17.07
CA HIS A 25 -20.94 7.49 -17.92
C HIS A 25 -20.65 7.83 -19.40
N PHE A 26 -19.54 8.55 -19.66
CA PHE A 26 -19.11 8.92 -21.00
C PHE A 26 -18.27 7.84 -21.68
N PHE A 27 -17.82 6.83 -20.94
CA PHE A 27 -16.96 5.78 -21.48
C PHE A 27 -17.76 4.55 -21.92
N THR A 28 -17.42 4.05 -23.10
CA THR A 28 -17.89 2.73 -23.56
C THR A 28 -17.28 1.62 -22.71
N LYS A 29 -17.90 0.44 -22.66
CA LYS A 29 -17.37 -0.73 -21.93
C LYS A 29 -15.93 -1.04 -22.31
N LYS A 30 -15.60 -0.98 -23.61
CA LYS A 30 -14.23 -1.22 -24.11
C LYS A 30 -13.24 -0.21 -23.54
N GLN A 31 -13.63 1.06 -23.41
CA GLN A 31 -12.78 2.09 -22.82
C GLN A 31 -12.63 1.89 -21.30
N GLN A 32 -13.70 1.50 -20.60
CA GLN A 32 -13.65 1.16 -19.17
C GLN A 32 -12.72 -0.02 -18.89
N ASP A 33 -12.79 -1.07 -19.72
CA ASP A 33 -11.92 -2.25 -19.60
C ASP A 33 -10.45 -1.86 -19.87
N SER A 34 -10.18 -1.04 -20.87
CA SER A 34 -8.84 -0.53 -21.17
C SER A 34 -8.31 0.36 -20.04
N LEU A 35 -9.16 1.20 -19.45
CA LEU A 35 -8.81 2.06 -18.33
C LEU A 35 -8.51 1.24 -17.07
N SER A 36 -9.30 0.20 -16.79
CA SER A 36 -9.06 -0.74 -15.70
C SER A 36 -7.71 -1.45 -15.85
N MET A 37 -7.42 -1.90 -17.08
CA MET A 37 -6.13 -2.53 -17.41
C MET A 37 -4.96 -1.55 -17.20
N ALA A 38 -5.07 -0.32 -17.68
CA ALA A 38 -4.05 0.71 -17.52
C ALA A 38 -3.83 1.05 -16.03
N CYS A 39 -4.92 1.16 -15.26
CA CYS A 39 -4.86 1.35 -13.81
C CYS A 39 -4.14 0.16 -13.14
N GLY A 40 -4.51 -1.07 -13.48
CA GLY A 40 -3.87 -2.27 -12.95
C GLY A 40 -2.36 -2.30 -13.22
N ILE A 41 -1.94 -1.97 -14.45
CA ILE A 41 -0.53 -1.88 -14.81
C ILE A 41 0.17 -0.79 -13.98
N SER A 42 -0.45 0.37 -13.81
CA SER A 42 0.13 1.46 -12.99
C SER A 42 0.32 1.02 -11.54
N VAL A 43 -0.66 0.33 -10.96
CA VAL A 43 -0.59 -0.21 -9.58
C VAL A 43 0.51 -1.28 -9.47
N LEU A 44 0.69 -2.15 -10.50
CA LEU A 44 1.80 -3.10 -10.54
C LEU A 44 3.16 -2.38 -10.47
N PHE A 45 3.36 -1.35 -11.30
CA PHE A 45 4.62 -0.58 -11.29
C PHE A 45 4.86 0.15 -9.97
N ILE A 46 3.83 0.71 -9.34
CA ILE A 46 3.93 1.32 -8.01
C ILE A 46 4.36 0.27 -6.98
N GLY A 47 3.76 -0.92 -7.01
CA GLY A 47 4.13 -2.02 -6.12
C GLY A 47 5.56 -2.49 -6.33
N ILE A 48 6.00 -2.64 -7.59
CA ILE A 48 7.40 -3.01 -7.92
C ILE A 48 8.36 -1.94 -7.43
N ALA A 49 8.09 -0.66 -7.73
CA ALA A 49 8.97 0.45 -7.35
C ALA A 49 9.16 0.51 -5.83
N GLY A 50 8.09 0.45 -5.04
CA GLY A 50 8.17 0.46 -3.59
C GLY A 50 8.82 -0.80 -3.00
N ALA A 51 8.62 -1.97 -3.62
CA ALA A 51 9.32 -3.19 -3.21
C ALA A 51 10.82 -3.10 -3.49
N MET A 52 11.21 -2.58 -4.65
CA MET A 52 12.62 -2.36 -5.00
C MET A 52 13.28 -1.35 -4.07
N GLU A 53 12.60 -0.22 -3.77
CA GLU A 53 13.09 0.76 -2.79
C GLU A 53 13.38 0.12 -1.44
N GLY A 54 12.48 -0.74 -0.96
CA GLY A 54 12.66 -1.47 0.29
C GLY A 54 13.75 -2.55 0.26
N MET A 55 14.11 -3.07 -0.90
CA MET A 55 15.14 -4.11 -1.07
C MET A 55 16.52 -3.55 -1.40
N LEU A 56 16.59 -2.32 -1.90
CA LEU A 56 17.86 -1.67 -2.27
C LEU A 56 18.42 -0.91 -1.07
N GLN A 57 19.65 -1.24 -0.69
CA GLN A 57 20.44 -0.44 0.24
C GLN A 57 21.52 0.32 -0.53
N VAL A 58 21.52 1.64 -0.37
CA VAL A 58 22.57 2.49 -0.91
C VAL A 58 23.54 2.83 0.21
N ALA A 59 24.73 2.25 0.17
CA ALA A 59 25.82 2.60 1.08
C ALA A 59 26.66 3.73 0.45
N LEU A 60 26.70 4.89 1.10
CA LEU A 60 27.64 5.96 0.76
C LEU A 60 28.98 5.62 1.42
N THR A 61 29.94 5.15 0.65
CA THR A 61 31.31 4.93 1.13
C THR A 61 32.08 6.25 1.05
N SER A 62 32.12 6.98 2.14
CA SER A 62 33.04 8.12 2.28
C SER A 62 34.46 7.56 2.42
N GLY A 63 35.29 7.94 1.48
CA GLY A 63 36.62 7.37 1.24
C GLY A 63 37.44 6.96 2.47
N THR A 64 38.10 5.81 2.37
CA THR A 64 39.14 5.26 3.22
C THR A 64 38.81 4.42 4.45
N GLN A 65 37.70 3.66 4.52
CA GLN A 65 37.71 2.55 5.51
C GLN A 65 36.88 1.33 5.04
N ASN A 66 37.66 0.23 4.80
CA ASN A 66 37.19 -1.16 4.78
C ASN A 66 36.09 -1.59 3.84
N THR A 67 36.37 -1.75 2.57
CA THR A 67 35.62 -2.60 1.63
C THR A 67 35.43 -4.05 2.10
N ALA A 68 36.23 -4.55 3.04
CA ALA A 68 36.16 -5.92 3.54
C ALA A 68 34.93 -6.20 4.42
N ALA A 69 34.44 -5.24 5.21
CA ALA A 69 33.30 -5.45 6.10
C ALA A 69 31.94 -5.38 5.35
N VAL A 70 31.91 -4.71 4.20
CA VAL A 70 30.71 -4.64 3.34
C VAL A 70 30.57 -5.93 2.51
N GLN A 71 31.71 -6.59 2.20
CA GLN A 71 31.73 -7.78 1.38
C GLN A 71 31.22 -9.05 2.08
N GLU A 72 31.21 -9.07 3.41
CA GLU A 72 30.81 -10.26 4.19
C GLU A 72 29.26 -10.40 4.31
N ASN A 73 28.52 -9.31 4.08
CA ASN A 73 27.04 -9.29 4.13
C ASN A 73 26.34 -9.24 2.76
N ILE A 74 27.10 -9.15 1.65
CA ILE A 74 26.56 -9.06 0.30
C ILE A 74 26.81 -10.37 -0.42
N GLY A 75 25.91 -11.34 -0.24
CA GLY A 75 25.87 -12.52 -1.10
C GLY A 75 25.56 -12.12 -2.54
N THR A 76 26.53 -12.27 -3.45
CA THR A 76 26.41 -12.21 -4.92
C THR A 76 25.45 -11.15 -5.48
N ALA A 77 25.58 -9.90 -5.06
CA ALA A 77 24.91 -8.78 -5.69
C ALA A 77 25.83 -8.16 -6.75
N ALA A 78 25.28 -7.87 -7.92
CA ALA A 78 26.00 -7.15 -8.97
C ALA A 78 26.39 -5.75 -8.45
N GLU A 79 27.68 -5.56 -8.26
CA GLU A 79 28.27 -4.30 -7.83
C GLU A 79 28.24 -3.33 -9.02
N ALA A 80 27.33 -2.38 -9.00
CA ALA A 80 27.36 -1.23 -9.90
C ALA A 80 28.05 -0.07 -9.19
N ALA A 81 29.35 0.04 -9.34
CA ALA A 81 30.08 1.24 -8.91
C ALA A 81 29.86 2.34 -9.96
N VAL A 82 29.09 3.38 -9.61
CA VAL A 82 28.97 4.60 -10.42
C VAL A 82 29.81 5.68 -9.76
N THR A 83 30.92 6.02 -10.37
CA THR A 83 31.71 7.22 -10.02
C THR A 83 31.04 8.43 -10.62
N ALA A 84 30.28 9.18 -9.82
CA ALA A 84 29.84 10.53 -10.22
C ALA A 84 31.05 11.47 -10.17
N SER A 85 31.16 12.35 -11.15
CA SER A 85 32.22 13.36 -11.22
C SER A 85 32.12 14.33 -10.03
N GLY A 86 32.84 14.01 -8.96
CA GLY A 86 32.79 14.77 -7.71
C GLY A 86 33.32 14.00 -6.50
N GLY A 87 33.70 12.75 -6.65
CA GLY A 87 34.62 12.08 -5.73
C GLY A 87 34.05 11.30 -4.55
N VAL A 88 32.75 11.03 -4.46
CA VAL A 88 32.24 10.10 -3.44
C VAL A 88 31.71 8.85 -4.14
N PRO A 89 32.40 7.68 -4.03
CA PRO A 89 31.87 6.42 -4.55
C PRO A 89 30.63 6.02 -3.76
N PHE A 90 29.56 5.66 -4.46
CA PHE A 90 28.41 5.02 -3.82
C PHE A 90 28.26 3.59 -4.35
N THR A 91 27.89 2.69 -3.48
CA THR A 91 27.61 1.29 -3.82
C THR A 91 26.13 1.02 -3.55
N ALA A 92 25.40 0.58 -4.57
CA ALA A 92 24.03 0.11 -4.39
C ALA A 92 24.05 -1.42 -4.38
N ALA A 93 23.54 -2.02 -3.33
CA ALA A 93 23.47 -3.47 -3.18
C ALA A 93 22.06 -3.94 -2.83
N ILE A 94 21.65 -5.06 -3.42
CA ILE A 94 20.40 -5.73 -3.06
C ILE A 94 20.68 -6.61 -1.85
N THR A 95 20.00 -6.36 -0.74
CA THR A 95 20.20 -7.10 0.50
C THR A 95 19.49 -8.45 0.43
N SER A 96 20.26 -9.53 0.27
CA SER A 96 19.72 -10.90 0.19
C SER A 96 18.95 -11.34 1.45
N GLY A 97 19.29 -10.81 2.63
CA GLY A 97 18.61 -11.10 3.89
C GLY A 97 17.13 -10.72 3.92
N ARG A 98 16.73 -9.68 3.19
CA ARG A 98 15.32 -9.26 3.10
C ARG A 98 14.43 -10.22 2.32
N SER A 99 14.97 -11.05 1.44
CA SER A 99 14.20 -12.06 0.70
C SER A 99 13.58 -13.12 1.63
N MET A 100 14.36 -13.60 2.62
CA MET A 100 13.87 -14.53 3.64
C MET A 100 12.77 -13.90 4.51
N PHE A 101 12.99 -12.65 4.91
CA PHE A 101 12.00 -11.87 5.66
C PHE A 101 10.67 -11.75 4.90
N ILE A 102 10.72 -11.39 3.60
CA ILE A 102 9.54 -11.29 2.75
C ILE A 102 8.77 -12.61 2.73
N VAL A 103 9.47 -13.72 2.44
CA VAL A 103 8.85 -15.05 2.35
C VAL A 103 8.17 -15.43 3.66
N LEU A 104 8.84 -15.24 4.80
CA LEU A 104 8.29 -15.57 6.12
C LEU A 104 7.07 -14.71 6.46
N CYS A 105 7.16 -13.39 6.28
CA CYS A 105 6.04 -12.50 6.58
C CYS A 105 4.82 -12.79 5.70
N LEU A 106 5.02 -12.99 4.40
CA LEU A 106 3.93 -13.28 3.47
C LEU A 106 3.32 -14.65 3.74
N ALA A 107 4.14 -15.70 3.93
CA ALA A 107 3.65 -17.05 4.18
C ALA A 107 2.86 -17.14 5.49
N LEU A 108 3.45 -16.67 6.60
CA LEU A 108 2.78 -16.69 7.90
C LEU A 108 1.57 -15.75 7.92
N GLY A 109 1.70 -14.55 7.34
CA GLY A 109 0.60 -13.60 7.26
C GLY A 109 -0.59 -14.14 6.48
N THR A 110 -0.33 -14.81 5.35
CA THR A 110 -1.38 -15.45 4.54
C THR A 110 -2.06 -16.58 5.30
N VAL A 111 -1.29 -17.44 5.97
CA VAL A 111 -1.86 -18.55 6.77
C VAL A 111 -2.75 -17.99 7.89
N ILE A 112 -2.29 -16.98 8.62
CA ILE A 112 -3.07 -16.35 9.68
C ILE A 112 -4.34 -15.72 9.11
N GLY A 113 -4.23 -14.99 7.99
CA GLY A 113 -5.37 -14.32 7.36
C GLY A 113 -6.40 -15.30 6.78
N GLU A 114 -5.97 -16.42 6.22
CA GLU A 114 -6.87 -17.48 5.76
C GLU A 114 -7.60 -18.15 6.95
N LEU A 115 -6.91 -18.37 8.06
CA LEU A 115 -7.53 -18.92 9.28
C LEU A 115 -8.59 -17.97 9.86
N ILE A 116 -8.36 -16.67 9.81
CA ILE A 116 -9.30 -15.66 10.27
C ILE A 116 -10.41 -15.41 9.24
N GLY A 117 -10.11 -15.58 7.94
CA GLY A 117 -11.02 -15.28 6.84
C GLY A 117 -11.25 -13.77 6.65
N ILE A 118 -10.18 -12.97 6.67
CA ILE A 118 -10.28 -11.50 6.63
C ILE A 118 -11.00 -11.04 5.35
N GLU A 119 -10.72 -11.66 4.22
CA GLU A 119 -11.36 -11.33 2.95
C GLU A 119 -12.88 -11.56 3.00
N ASP A 120 -13.32 -12.62 3.66
CA ASP A 120 -14.74 -12.91 3.83
C ASP A 120 -15.44 -11.83 4.68
N TYR A 121 -14.74 -11.24 5.67
CA TYR A 121 -15.28 -10.09 6.43
C TYR A 121 -15.41 -8.85 5.55
N PHE A 122 -14.40 -8.54 4.72
CA PHE A 122 -14.48 -7.44 3.75
C PHE A 122 -15.61 -7.64 2.75
N GLU A 123 -15.78 -8.86 2.23
CA GLU A 123 -16.86 -9.19 1.30
C GLU A 123 -18.23 -9.05 1.99
N LYS A 124 -18.40 -9.58 3.20
CA LYS A 124 -19.64 -9.43 3.98
C LYS A 124 -19.98 -7.97 4.25
N PHE A 125 -18.97 -7.17 4.60
CA PHE A 125 -19.15 -5.74 4.78
C PHE A 125 -19.54 -5.05 3.47
N GLY A 126 -18.91 -5.41 2.36
CA GLY A 126 -19.27 -4.93 1.02
C GLY A 126 -20.70 -5.33 0.61
N ILE A 127 -21.13 -6.56 0.90
CA ILE A 127 -22.50 -7.04 0.66
C ILE A 127 -23.50 -6.25 1.50
N TRP A 128 -23.19 -6.05 2.77
CA TRP A 128 -24.05 -5.25 3.67
C TRP A 128 -24.18 -3.81 3.14
N LEU A 129 -23.07 -3.19 2.75
CA LEU A 129 -23.03 -1.85 2.21
C LEU A 129 -23.81 -1.75 0.90
N ARG A 130 -23.61 -2.70 -0.02
CA ARG A 130 -24.36 -2.81 -1.29
C ARG A 130 -25.88 -2.83 -1.05
N ASN A 131 -26.32 -3.69 -0.13
CA ASN A 131 -27.74 -3.84 0.18
C ASN A 131 -28.30 -2.58 0.86
N ARG A 132 -27.53 -1.95 1.76
CA ARG A 132 -27.94 -0.74 2.48
C ARG A 132 -28.03 0.49 1.56
N THR A 133 -27.23 0.54 0.50
CA THR A 133 -27.17 1.67 -0.44
C THR A 133 -28.06 1.49 -1.68
N GLY A 134 -28.88 0.45 -1.70
CA GLY A 134 -29.82 0.21 -2.82
C GLY A 134 -29.15 -0.34 -4.10
N ASN A 135 -27.90 -0.81 -4.02
CA ASN A 135 -27.15 -1.34 -5.15
C ASN A 135 -27.23 -2.89 -5.23
N ALA A 136 -28.29 -3.50 -4.71
CA ALA A 136 -28.44 -4.97 -4.62
C ALA A 136 -28.32 -5.69 -5.99
N GLY A 137 -28.68 -5.01 -7.08
CA GLY A 137 -28.57 -5.56 -8.45
C GLY A 137 -27.19 -5.48 -9.08
N ASP A 138 -26.20 -4.82 -8.45
CA ASP A 138 -24.86 -4.68 -9.00
C ASP A 138 -23.94 -5.84 -8.54
N SER A 139 -23.71 -6.79 -9.45
CA SER A 139 -22.93 -7.99 -9.17
C SER A 139 -21.42 -7.68 -8.96
N ARG A 140 -20.92 -6.57 -9.53
CA ARG A 140 -19.48 -6.18 -9.44
C ARG A 140 -19.20 -5.24 -8.27
N PHE A 141 -20.24 -4.79 -7.57
CA PHE A 141 -20.09 -3.81 -6.49
C PHE A 141 -19.11 -4.26 -5.41
N VAL A 142 -19.21 -5.50 -4.96
CA VAL A 142 -18.38 -6.02 -3.85
C VAL A 142 -16.92 -6.12 -4.27
N ASP A 143 -16.65 -6.67 -5.46
CA ASP A 143 -15.28 -6.78 -5.97
C ASP A 143 -14.64 -5.40 -6.18
N ALA A 144 -15.38 -4.45 -6.75
CA ALA A 144 -14.95 -3.06 -6.92
C ALA A 144 -14.66 -2.40 -5.56
N PHE A 145 -15.56 -2.58 -4.59
CA PHE A 145 -15.41 -2.06 -3.23
C PHE A 145 -14.15 -2.62 -2.54
N VAL A 146 -14.01 -3.95 -2.52
CA VAL A 146 -12.87 -4.62 -1.86
C VAL A 146 -11.54 -4.20 -2.50
N THR A 147 -11.46 -4.29 -3.83
CA THR A 147 -10.23 -3.98 -4.57
C THR A 147 -9.82 -2.53 -4.37
N CYS A 148 -10.75 -1.59 -4.52
CA CYS A 148 -10.47 -0.16 -4.34
C CYS A 148 -10.07 0.16 -2.89
N SER A 149 -10.82 -0.38 -1.92
CA SER A 149 -10.51 -0.17 -0.49
C SER A 149 -9.11 -0.67 -0.13
N LEU A 150 -8.72 -1.85 -0.60
CA LEU A 150 -7.38 -2.38 -0.36
C LEU A 150 -6.31 -1.49 -1.03
N THR A 151 -6.55 -1.03 -2.27
CA THR A 151 -5.61 -0.18 -2.99
C THR A 151 -5.31 1.11 -2.23
N VAL A 152 -6.32 1.77 -1.66
CA VAL A 152 -6.14 3.07 -0.98
C VAL A 152 -5.77 2.94 0.51
N CYS A 153 -6.12 1.82 1.17
CA CYS A 153 -5.80 1.61 2.58
C CYS A 153 -4.39 1.04 2.80
N ILE A 154 -3.88 0.23 1.85
CA ILE A 154 -2.56 -0.40 1.99
C ILE A 154 -1.47 0.59 1.58
N GLY A 155 -0.57 0.90 2.52
CA GLY A 155 0.59 1.73 2.24
C GLY A 155 1.13 2.46 3.47
N ALA A 156 2.45 2.65 3.51
CA ALA A 156 3.12 3.35 4.60
C ALA A 156 2.65 4.80 4.75
N MET A 157 2.33 5.48 3.63
CA MET A 157 1.86 6.86 3.66
C MET A 157 0.55 7.04 4.44
N ALA A 158 -0.37 6.07 4.39
CA ALA A 158 -1.61 6.12 5.15
C ALA A 158 -1.34 6.08 6.66
N ILE A 159 -0.43 5.18 7.08
CA ILE A 159 -0.10 4.97 8.51
C ILE A 159 0.75 6.12 9.03
N VAL A 160 1.85 6.46 8.34
CA VAL A 160 2.76 7.54 8.77
C VAL A 160 2.05 8.89 8.75
N GLY A 161 1.28 9.17 7.70
CA GLY A 161 0.51 10.40 7.60
C GLY A 161 -0.56 10.52 8.68
N ALA A 162 -1.28 9.44 9.00
CA ALA A 162 -2.27 9.43 10.07
C ALA A 162 -1.63 9.61 11.46
N ILE A 163 -0.42 9.05 11.69
CA ILE A 163 0.34 9.27 12.94
C ILE A 163 0.79 10.72 13.04
N GLN A 164 1.33 11.31 11.96
CA GLN A 164 1.77 12.72 11.97
C GLN A 164 0.60 13.68 12.18
N ASP A 165 -0.53 13.44 11.52
CA ASP A 165 -1.75 14.22 11.73
C ASP A 165 -2.26 14.10 13.18
N GLY A 166 -2.14 12.89 13.77
CA GLY A 166 -2.58 12.61 15.15
C GLY A 166 -1.71 13.26 16.23
N ILE A 167 -0.39 13.33 16.03
CA ILE A 167 0.58 13.78 17.06
C ILE A 167 1.06 15.21 16.78
N LEU A 168 1.51 15.46 15.54
CA LEU A 168 2.15 16.72 15.14
C LEU A 168 1.16 17.72 14.55
N HIS A 169 -0.07 17.29 14.27
CA HIS A 169 -1.07 18.06 13.51
C HIS A 169 -0.59 18.46 12.11
N ASP A 170 0.37 17.69 11.58
CA ASP A 170 0.90 17.84 10.23
C ASP A 170 0.20 16.86 9.28
N TYR A 171 -0.61 17.42 8.41
CA TYR A 171 -1.39 16.67 7.41
C TYR A 171 -0.75 16.64 6.02
N SER A 172 0.49 17.11 5.88
CA SER A 172 1.18 17.25 4.57
C SER A 172 1.23 15.93 3.80
N ILE A 173 1.58 14.82 4.47
CA ILE A 173 1.63 13.48 3.84
C ILE A 173 0.24 13.05 3.40
N LEU A 174 -0.78 13.22 4.26
CA LEU A 174 -2.16 12.86 3.90
C LEU A 174 -2.74 13.76 2.81
N ALA A 175 -2.32 15.04 2.73
CA ALA A 175 -2.73 15.93 1.65
C ALA A 175 -2.19 15.46 0.29
N VAL A 176 -0.91 15.10 0.21
CA VAL A 176 -0.33 14.51 -1.02
C VAL A 176 -1.04 13.20 -1.37
N LYS A 177 -1.22 12.33 -0.39
CA LYS A 177 -1.95 11.08 -0.57
C LYS A 177 -3.37 11.30 -1.06
N SER A 178 -4.08 12.31 -0.55
CA SER A 178 -5.45 12.65 -0.93
C SER A 178 -5.58 12.94 -2.43
N VAL A 179 -4.60 13.63 -3.02
CA VAL A 179 -4.58 13.89 -4.46
C VAL A 179 -4.39 12.59 -5.25
N LEU A 180 -3.46 11.74 -4.80
CA LEU A 180 -3.21 10.44 -5.43
C LEU A 180 -4.44 9.53 -5.34
N ASP A 181 -5.02 9.42 -4.17
CA ASP A 181 -6.21 8.58 -3.92
C ASP A 181 -7.41 9.09 -4.73
N PHE A 182 -7.61 10.42 -4.82
CA PHE A 182 -8.66 11.01 -5.67
C PHE A 182 -8.54 10.52 -7.12
N ILE A 183 -7.35 10.59 -7.69
CA ILE A 183 -7.10 10.18 -9.09
C ILE A 183 -7.32 8.68 -9.25
N ILE A 184 -6.73 7.86 -8.37
CA ILE A 184 -6.85 6.40 -8.41
C ILE A 184 -8.31 5.98 -8.29
N VAL A 185 -9.03 6.52 -7.30
CA VAL A 185 -10.43 6.17 -7.07
C VAL A 185 -11.33 6.66 -8.21
N ALA A 186 -11.08 7.85 -8.79
CA ALA A 186 -11.81 8.33 -9.96
C ALA A 186 -11.65 7.38 -11.16
N VAL A 187 -10.43 6.94 -11.43
CA VAL A 187 -10.12 5.98 -12.50
C VAL A 187 -10.76 4.62 -12.22
N MET A 188 -10.57 4.09 -11.01
CA MET A 188 -11.16 2.79 -10.62
C MET A 188 -12.70 2.83 -10.65
N THR A 189 -13.32 3.90 -10.17
CA THR A 189 -14.77 4.04 -10.17
C THR A 189 -15.32 4.11 -11.60
N SER A 190 -14.64 4.82 -12.51
CA SER A 190 -15.06 4.91 -13.91
C SER A 190 -14.99 3.57 -14.63
N SER A 191 -14.10 2.66 -14.22
CA SER A 191 -13.87 1.35 -14.85
C SER A 191 -14.61 0.21 -14.14
N MET A 192 -14.58 0.16 -12.81
CA MET A 192 -15.13 -0.93 -12.00
C MET A 192 -16.53 -0.65 -11.46
N GLY A 193 -16.94 0.62 -11.40
CA GLY A 193 -18.28 1.03 -11.01
C GLY A 193 -18.41 1.53 -9.58
N LYS A 194 -19.67 1.62 -9.12
CA LYS A 194 -20.09 2.32 -7.90
C LYS A 194 -19.41 1.83 -6.62
N GLY A 195 -19.01 0.56 -6.55
CA GLY A 195 -18.40 -0.01 -5.36
C GLY A 195 -17.14 0.75 -4.93
N CYS A 196 -16.33 1.24 -5.89
CA CYS A 196 -15.10 1.99 -5.59
C CYS A 196 -15.37 3.31 -4.85
N ALA A 197 -16.47 4.00 -5.15
CA ALA A 197 -16.82 5.26 -4.47
C ALA A 197 -17.03 5.07 -2.95
N PHE A 198 -17.40 3.87 -2.52
CA PHE A 198 -17.61 3.55 -1.11
C PHE A 198 -16.30 3.19 -0.36
N ALA A 199 -15.16 3.15 -1.04
CA ALA A 199 -13.84 2.99 -0.41
C ALA A 199 -13.52 4.13 0.59
N ALA A 200 -14.22 5.26 0.50
CA ALA A 200 -14.15 6.34 1.49
C ALA A 200 -14.51 5.88 2.91
N VAL A 201 -15.38 4.87 3.06
CA VAL A 201 -15.79 4.37 4.39
C VAL A 201 -14.65 3.62 5.08
N PRO A 202 -14.05 2.56 4.50
CA PRO A 202 -12.94 1.87 5.14
C PRO A 202 -11.71 2.76 5.30
N ILE A 203 -11.41 3.69 4.39
CA ILE A 203 -10.26 4.59 4.57
C ILE A 203 -10.48 5.55 5.75
N PHE A 204 -11.68 6.09 5.91
CA PHE A 204 -12.03 6.91 7.08
C PHE A 204 -11.87 6.15 8.39
N LEU A 205 -12.36 4.91 8.43
CA LEU A 205 -12.26 4.07 9.62
C LEU A 205 -10.80 3.68 9.90
N PHE A 206 -10.05 3.32 8.87
CA PHE A 206 -8.65 2.90 8.99
C PHE A 206 -7.75 4.07 9.41
N GLU A 207 -7.67 5.13 8.63
CA GLU A 207 -6.83 6.29 8.93
C GLU A 207 -7.32 7.01 10.20
N GLY A 208 -8.64 7.14 10.40
CA GLY A 208 -9.21 7.74 11.59
C GLY A 208 -8.87 6.97 12.86
N SER A 209 -8.90 5.64 12.83
CA SER A 209 -8.48 4.82 13.97
C SER A 209 -7.00 4.99 14.29
N ILE A 210 -6.13 5.06 13.27
CA ILE A 210 -4.70 5.30 13.45
C ILE A 210 -4.45 6.71 14.00
N THR A 211 -5.11 7.73 13.46
CA THR A 211 -5.00 9.11 13.94
C THR A 211 -5.42 9.25 15.42
N LEU A 212 -6.52 8.60 15.80
CA LEU A 212 -7.00 8.60 17.19
C LEU A 212 -6.05 7.82 18.12
N LEU A 213 -5.50 6.72 17.66
CA LEU A 213 -4.57 5.85 18.41
C LEU A 213 -3.10 6.24 18.19
N ALA A 214 -2.81 7.34 17.50
CA ALA A 214 -1.46 7.71 17.07
C ALA A 214 -0.44 7.74 18.22
N ARG A 215 -0.83 8.23 19.42
CA ARG A 215 0.05 8.25 20.58
C ARG A 215 0.45 6.86 21.10
N LEU A 216 -0.40 5.86 20.87
CA LEU A 216 -0.12 4.46 21.23
C LEU A 216 0.69 3.74 20.15
N ILE A 217 0.45 4.09 18.88
CA ILE A 217 1.05 3.44 17.71
C ILE A 217 2.45 4.00 17.40
N ALA A 218 2.65 5.32 17.59
CA ALA A 218 3.90 5.98 17.23
C ALA A 218 5.17 5.36 17.86
N PRO A 219 5.19 4.95 19.15
CA PRO A 219 6.37 4.31 19.72
C PRO A 219 6.74 2.97 19.05
N VAL A 220 5.76 2.32 18.41
CA VAL A 220 5.93 1.03 17.71
C VAL A 220 6.37 1.25 16.27
N MET A 221 6.24 2.45 15.72
CA MET A 221 6.61 2.80 14.34
C MET A 221 8.04 3.34 14.27
N THR A 222 9.03 2.47 14.55
CA THR A 222 10.44 2.80 14.32
C THR A 222 10.73 2.91 12.83
N GLU A 223 11.86 3.52 12.44
CA GLU A 223 12.29 3.59 11.03
C GLU A 223 12.35 2.20 10.38
N ALA A 224 12.87 1.19 11.10
CA ALA A 224 12.90 -0.19 10.65
C ALA A 224 11.48 -0.76 10.46
N ALA A 225 10.55 -0.49 11.39
CA ALA A 225 9.16 -0.93 11.28
C ALA A 225 8.46 -0.31 10.07
N ILE A 226 8.68 0.99 9.83
CA ILE A 226 8.13 1.72 8.66
C ILE A 226 8.73 1.18 7.36
N SER A 227 10.03 0.93 7.32
CA SER A 227 10.70 0.34 6.14
C SER A 227 10.16 -1.05 5.83
N ASN A 228 10.01 -1.91 6.84
CA ASN A 228 9.44 -3.26 6.69
C ASN A 228 7.98 -3.20 6.23
N LEU A 229 7.18 -2.30 6.81
CA LEU A 229 5.79 -2.09 6.44
C LEU A 229 5.67 -1.59 5.00
N SER A 230 6.53 -0.66 4.58
CA SER A 230 6.56 -0.15 3.21
C SER A 230 6.89 -1.25 2.21
N LEU A 231 7.88 -2.09 2.51
CA LEU A 231 8.28 -3.22 1.67
C LEU A 231 7.14 -4.24 1.49
N ILE A 232 6.59 -4.75 2.59
CA ILE A 232 5.50 -5.74 2.54
C ILE A 232 4.23 -5.11 1.95
N GLY A 233 3.89 -3.88 2.33
CA GLY A 233 2.77 -3.15 1.76
C GLY A 233 2.87 -2.97 0.24
N SER A 234 4.05 -2.66 -0.28
CA SER A 234 4.30 -2.55 -1.72
C SER A 234 4.10 -3.86 -2.46
N ILE A 235 4.48 -4.99 -1.85
CA ILE A 235 4.23 -6.33 -2.42
C ILE A 235 2.72 -6.62 -2.43
N LEU A 236 1.97 -6.23 -1.40
CA LEU A 236 0.52 -6.38 -1.41
C LEU A 236 -0.14 -5.49 -2.49
N ILE A 237 0.35 -4.25 -2.68
CA ILE A 237 -0.11 -3.37 -3.77
C ILE A 237 0.15 -4.02 -5.13
N PHE A 238 1.31 -4.65 -5.33
CA PHE A 238 1.59 -5.44 -6.53
C PHE A 238 0.54 -6.55 -6.71
N CYS A 239 0.20 -7.30 -5.67
CA CYS A 239 -0.85 -8.33 -5.72
C CYS A 239 -2.24 -7.76 -6.07
N VAL A 240 -2.58 -6.54 -5.59
CA VAL A 240 -3.80 -5.83 -6.01
C VAL A 240 -3.75 -5.51 -7.51
N GLY A 241 -2.60 -5.01 -8.01
CA GLY A 241 -2.39 -4.77 -9.43
C GLY A 241 -2.56 -6.03 -10.28
N LEU A 242 -2.07 -7.18 -9.81
CA LEU A 242 -2.32 -8.48 -10.46
C LEU A 242 -3.82 -8.77 -10.58
N ASN A 243 -4.58 -8.54 -9.52
CA ASN A 243 -6.02 -8.76 -9.52
C ASN A 243 -6.76 -7.80 -10.46
N LEU A 244 -6.27 -6.57 -10.63
CA LEU A 244 -6.84 -5.61 -11.58
C LEU A 244 -6.63 -6.01 -13.04
N VAL A 245 -5.45 -6.58 -13.37
CA VAL A 245 -5.08 -6.96 -14.74
C VAL A 245 -5.66 -8.31 -15.14
N TRP A 246 -5.58 -9.32 -14.26
CA TRP A 246 -5.95 -10.71 -14.56
C TRP A 246 -7.22 -11.20 -13.84
N GLY A 247 -7.95 -10.31 -13.18
CA GLY A 247 -9.08 -10.66 -12.32
C GLY A 247 -8.64 -11.20 -10.96
N LYS A 248 -9.60 -11.46 -10.08
CA LYS A 248 -9.34 -11.89 -8.70
C LYS A 248 -8.61 -13.26 -8.65
N LYS A 249 -7.30 -13.23 -8.49
CA LYS A 249 -6.41 -14.40 -8.39
C LYS A 249 -5.79 -14.55 -7.02
N VAL A 250 -5.55 -13.43 -6.33
CA VAL A 250 -4.89 -13.38 -5.03
C VAL A 250 -5.86 -12.83 -4.00
N ARG A 251 -6.01 -13.51 -2.87
CA ARG A 251 -6.83 -13.06 -1.73
C ARG A 251 -6.02 -12.06 -0.88
N VAL A 252 -5.85 -10.85 -1.40
CA VAL A 252 -4.93 -9.85 -0.82
C VAL A 252 -5.36 -9.44 0.59
N ALA A 253 -6.65 -9.40 0.89
CA ALA A 253 -7.12 -9.09 2.24
C ALA A 253 -6.63 -10.13 3.28
N ASN A 254 -6.54 -11.40 2.89
CA ASN A 254 -6.01 -12.45 3.77
C ASN A 254 -4.47 -12.34 3.95
N MET A 255 -3.78 -11.54 3.13
CA MET A 255 -2.36 -11.27 3.31
C MET A 255 -2.09 -10.08 4.25
N LEU A 256 -3.11 -9.31 4.66
CA LEU A 256 -2.94 -8.15 5.55
C LEU A 256 -2.20 -8.44 6.87
N PRO A 257 -2.35 -9.60 7.53
CA PRO A 257 -1.56 -9.90 8.72
C PRO A 257 -0.04 -9.88 8.48
N ALA A 258 0.42 -10.07 7.22
CA ALA A 258 1.84 -9.94 6.89
C ALA A 258 2.37 -8.52 7.17
N VAL A 259 1.53 -7.50 7.02
CA VAL A 259 1.87 -6.10 7.33
C VAL A 259 2.10 -5.95 8.84
N LEU A 260 1.26 -6.55 9.67
CA LEU A 260 1.45 -6.53 11.13
C LEU A 260 2.70 -7.30 11.56
N LEU A 261 2.91 -8.49 10.95
CA LEU A 261 4.12 -9.29 11.19
C LEU A 261 5.39 -8.55 10.79
N SER A 262 5.35 -7.77 9.72
CA SER A 262 6.51 -6.98 9.27
C SER A 262 6.91 -5.89 10.26
N VAL A 263 5.94 -5.26 10.91
CA VAL A 263 6.18 -4.30 11.99
C VAL A 263 6.76 -5.00 13.22
N LEU A 264 6.18 -6.12 13.62
CA LEU A 264 6.66 -6.91 14.77
C LEU A 264 8.08 -7.44 14.54
N ALA A 265 8.41 -7.84 13.32
CA ALA A 265 9.74 -8.33 12.97
C ALA A 265 10.84 -7.28 13.13
N ALA A 266 10.50 -5.98 13.08
CA ALA A 266 11.47 -4.91 13.36
C ALA A 266 12.05 -4.95 14.78
N TYR A 267 11.40 -5.68 15.69
CA TYR A 267 11.84 -5.85 17.09
C TYR A 267 12.60 -7.16 17.32
N LEU A 268 12.69 -8.03 16.30
CA LEU A 268 13.40 -9.30 16.42
C LEU A 268 14.83 -9.14 15.92
N PRO A 269 15.86 -9.35 16.78
CA PRO A 269 17.26 -9.27 16.36
C PRO A 269 17.56 -10.35 15.30
N GLY A 270 18.11 -9.92 14.16
CA GLY A 270 18.52 -10.83 13.08
C GLY A 270 17.54 -11.00 11.91
N LEU A 271 16.43 -10.25 11.89
CA LEU A 271 15.43 -10.28 10.82
C LEU A 271 15.32 -8.95 10.04
N HIS A 272 16.33 -8.06 10.19
CA HIS A 272 16.35 -6.78 9.47
C HIS A 272 17.27 -6.81 8.28
#